data_3fb88881726b7ef120c7c6bf1a3ac3ad
#
_entry.id   3fb88881726b7ef120c7c6bf1a3ac3ad
#
_cell.length_a   1.000
_cell.length_b   1.000
_cell.length_c   1.000
_cell.angle_alpha   90.00
_cell.angle_beta   90.00
_cell.angle_gamma   90.00
#
_symmetry.space_group_name_H-M   'P 1'
#
loop_
_entity.id
_entity.type
_entity.pdbx_description
1 polymer ?
#
loop_
_entity_poly.entity_id
_entity_poly.type
_entity_poly.pdbx_seq_one_letter_code
_entity_poly.pdbx_strand_id
1 'polypeptide(L)'
;MLFRSQFRRRKGSWRKAVGALSMAASTEGLTFDAMTSVTPHSLPELPRIREMLVEMGVRNWRLDMIFPKGRAKRHPDLFLSDVQYAEMMAFLRETRAQGMISAACGCDGYLGALEGQVRDTPFFCRAGINIGSVLCDGSISACPSLRADYIQGNIHTDDFWDVWENRFQVMRDRSWARTGKCATCEEWKYCHGNGLHLRDESTKELAFCHLERLESGMVSCR
;
A
#
# COMPACT_ATOMS: atom_id res chain seq x y z
N MET A 1 5.28 -19.91 -7.43
CA MET A 1 5.67 -19.63 -8.84
C MET A 1 4.49 -19.62 -9.82
N LEU A 2 3.61 -20.63 -9.78
CA LEU A 2 2.41 -20.70 -10.65
C LEU A 2 1.38 -19.62 -10.34
N PHE A 3 1.20 -19.29 -9.06
CA PHE A 3 0.19 -18.32 -8.59
C PHE A 3 0.26 -16.97 -9.32
N ARG A 4 1.44 -16.34 -9.47
CA ARG A 4 1.56 -15.07 -10.16
C ARG A 4 1.07 -15.12 -11.61
N SER A 5 1.36 -16.21 -12.33
CA SER A 5 0.92 -16.37 -13.71
C SER A 5 -0.61 -16.57 -13.80
N GLN A 6 -1.20 -17.27 -12.82
CA GLN A 6 -2.64 -17.44 -12.69
C GLN A 6 -3.31 -16.09 -12.31
N PHE A 7 -2.81 -15.41 -11.27
CA PHE A 7 -3.29 -14.12 -10.84
C PHE A 7 -3.29 -13.07 -11.96
N ARG A 8 -2.18 -13.02 -12.72
CA ARG A 8 -2.04 -12.13 -13.89
C ARG A 8 -2.75 -12.64 -15.14
N ARG A 9 -3.33 -13.87 -15.11
CA ARG A 9 -3.93 -14.54 -16.27
C ARG A 9 -3.01 -14.53 -17.49
N ARG A 10 -1.70 -14.61 -17.27
CA ARG A 10 -0.69 -14.56 -18.34
C ARG A 10 0.43 -15.55 -18.07
N LYS A 11 0.45 -16.62 -18.88
CA LYS A 11 1.51 -17.64 -18.82
C LYS A 11 2.90 -16.99 -18.95
N GLY A 12 3.85 -17.43 -18.12
CA GLY A 12 5.23 -16.93 -18.14
C GLY A 12 5.45 -15.55 -17.49
N SER A 13 4.41 -14.92 -16.91
CA SER A 13 4.57 -13.60 -16.26
C SER A 13 5.53 -13.64 -15.07
N TRP A 14 5.66 -14.77 -14.38
CA TRP A 14 6.65 -14.96 -13.33
C TRP A 14 8.08 -14.89 -13.90
N ARG A 15 8.39 -15.70 -14.92
CA ARG A 15 9.73 -15.73 -15.54
C ARG A 15 10.16 -14.36 -16.05
N LYS A 16 9.23 -13.63 -16.68
CA LYS A 16 9.51 -12.26 -17.15
C LYS A 16 9.80 -11.28 -16.01
N ALA A 17 9.10 -11.40 -14.88
CA ALA A 17 9.34 -10.53 -13.72
C ALA A 17 10.69 -10.83 -13.06
N VAL A 18 11.02 -12.12 -12.88
CA VAL A 18 12.31 -12.53 -12.33
C VAL A 18 13.45 -12.06 -13.24
N GLY A 19 13.32 -12.25 -14.56
CA GLY A 19 14.31 -11.75 -15.51
C GLY A 19 14.47 -10.21 -15.48
N ALA A 20 13.37 -9.47 -15.34
CA ALA A 20 13.43 -8.01 -15.20
C ALA A 20 14.10 -7.59 -13.89
N LEU A 21 13.82 -8.26 -12.76
CA LEU A 21 14.48 -7.99 -11.47
C LEU A 21 15.99 -8.30 -11.55
N SER A 22 16.37 -9.42 -12.17
CA SER A 22 17.78 -9.79 -12.37
C SER A 22 18.52 -8.73 -13.20
N MET A 23 17.90 -8.28 -14.29
CA MET A 23 18.46 -7.22 -15.13
C MET A 23 18.60 -5.91 -14.36
N ALA A 24 17.55 -5.50 -13.61
CA ALA A 24 17.60 -4.29 -12.81
C ALA A 24 18.70 -4.37 -11.73
N ALA A 25 18.84 -5.52 -11.07
CA ALA A 25 19.85 -5.73 -10.02
C ALA A 25 21.30 -5.68 -10.56
N SER A 26 21.50 -6.08 -11.83
CA SER A 26 22.81 -6.00 -12.50
C SER A 26 23.12 -4.65 -13.15
N THR A 27 22.16 -3.72 -13.19
CA THR A 27 22.35 -2.40 -13.80
C THR A 27 22.95 -1.43 -12.78
N GLU A 28 24.16 -0.99 -13.02
CA GLU A 28 24.86 -0.03 -12.16
C GLU A 28 24.13 1.31 -12.09
N GLY A 29 24.06 1.90 -10.90
CA GLY A 29 23.41 3.20 -10.66
C GLY A 29 21.87 3.15 -10.64
N LEU A 30 21.23 2.02 -10.95
CA LEU A 30 19.77 1.90 -10.92
C LEU A 30 19.27 1.65 -9.49
N THR A 31 18.41 2.54 -9.01
CA THR A 31 17.65 2.33 -7.77
C THR A 31 16.24 1.84 -8.11
N PHE A 32 15.82 0.73 -7.52
CA PHE A 32 14.50 0.16 -7.74
C PHE A 32 14.02 -0.63 -6.52
N ASP A 33 12.71 -0.83 -6.45
CA ASP A 33 12.06 -1.69 -5.45
C ASP A 33 11.47 -2.93 -6.12
N ALA A 34 11.76 -4.12 -5.58
CA ALA A 34 10.90 -5.27 -5.84
C ALA A 34 9.60 -5.13 -5.05
N MET A 35 8.45 -5.39 -5.67
CA MET A 35 7.16 -5.31 -5.00
C MET A 35 6.44 -6.66 -5.05
N THR A 36 5.93 -7.10 -3.90
CA THR A 36 5.13 -8.32 -3.78
C THR A 36 3.76 -7.98 -3.23
N SER A 37 2.71 -8.21 -4.05
CA SER A 37 1.33 -8.21 -3.54
C SER A 37 1.09 -9.50 -2.77
N VAL A 38 0.86 -9.37 -1.46
CA VAL A 38 0.67 -10.51 -0.56
C VAL A 38 -0.79 -10.91 -0.54
N THR A 39 -1.01 -12.21 -0.66
CA THR A 39 -2.32 -12.87 -0.61
C THR A 39 -2.22 -14.09 0.30
N PRO A 40 -3.33 -14.71 0.73
CA PRO A 40 -3.28 -15.96 1.48
C PRO A 40 -2.43 -17.05 0.82
N HIS A 41 -2.42 -17.07 -0.52
CA HIS A 41 -1.62 -18.05 -1.29
C HIS A 41 -0.13 -17.73 -1.36
N SER A 42 0.25 -16.45 -1.33
CA SER A 42 1.66 -16.04 -1.43
C SER A 42 2.33 -15.80 -0.08
N LEU A 43 1.56 -15.66 0.99
CA LEU A 43 2.08 -15.43 2.34
C LEU A 43 3.07 -16.54 2.78
N PRO A 44 2.76 -17.85 2.63
CA PRO A 44 3.69 -18.93 2.99
C PRO A 44 4.98 -18.94 2.16
N GLU A 45 4.97 -18.33 0.98
CA GLU A 45 6.11 -18.29 0.06
C GLU A 45 7.07 -17.10 0.33
N LEU A 46 6.72 -16.19 1.24
CA LEU A 46 7.52 -14.99 1.51
C LEU A 46 8.98 -15.31 1.90
N PRO A 47 9.28 -16.30 2.76
CA PRO A 47 10.66 -16.65 3.08
C PRO A 47 11.47 -17.01 1.84
N ARG A 48 10.89 -17.82 0.96
CA ARG A 48 11.54 -18.24 -0.28
C ARG A 48 11.69 -17.09 -1.29
N ILE A 49 10.73 -16.19 -1.33
CA ILE A 49 10.84 -14.97 -2.16
C ILE A 49 11.98 -14.09 -1.63
N ARG A 50 12.11 -13.92 -0.30
CA ARG A 50 13.21 -13.19 0.32
C ARG A 50 14.57 -13.76 -0.09
N GLU A 51 14.78 -15.07 0.09
CA GLU A 51 16.01 -15.75 -0.29
C GLU A 51 16.36 -15.49 -1.76
N MET A 52 15.43 -15.72 -2.65
CA MET A 52 15.60 -15.46 -4.08
C MET A 52 15.98 -14.00 -4.39
N LEU A 53 15.33 -13.03 -3.74
CA LEU A 53 15.63 -11.61 -3.96
C LEU A 53 17.03 -11.24 -3.46
N VAL A 54 17.42 -11.79 -2.30
CA VAL A 54 18.78 -11.58 -1.73
C VAL A 54 19.84 -12.19 -2.66
N GLU A 55 19.65 -13.42 -3.12
CA GLU A 55 20.56 -14.09 -4.07
C GLU A 55 20.69 -13.32 -5.39
N MET A 56 19.63 -12.67 -5.84
CA MET A 56 19.63 -11.82 -7.04
C MET A 56 20.28 -10.44 -6.81
N GLY A 57 20.66 -10.08 -5.59
CA GLY A 57 21.22 -8.77 -5.26
C GLY A 57 20.21 -7.64 -5.21
N VAL A 58 18.91 -7.95 -5.05
CA VAL A 58 17.86 -6.94 -4.85
C VAL A 58 18.04 -6.30 -3.47
N ARG A 59 18.11 -4.97 -3.42
CA ARG A 59 18.36 -4.22 -2.18
C ARG A 59 17.10 -3.77 -1.46
N ASN A 60 16.04 -3.47 -2.20
CA ASN A 60 14.79 -2.95 -1.64
C ASN A 60 13.61 -3.85 -2.02
N TRP A 61 12.83 -4.20 -1.02
CA TRP A 61 11.65 -5.05 -1.19
C TRP A 61 10.44 -4.48 -0.47
N ARG A 62 9.33 -4.35 -1.18
CA ARG A 62 8.08 -3.85 -0.63
C ARG A 62 7.01 -4.93 -0.63
N LEU A 63 6.34 -5.07 0.49
CA LEU A 63 5.18 -5.94 0.66
C LEU A 63 3.92 -5.08 0.74
N ASP A 64 2.96 -5.35 -0.14
CA ASP A 64 1.67 -4.67 -0.19
C ASP A 64 0.54 -5.70 -0.09
N MET A 65 -0.49 -5.43 0.72
CA MET A 65 -1.71 -6.21 0.71
C MET A 65 -2.63 -5.79 -0.45
N ILE A 66 -3.58 -6.65 -0.81
CA ILE A 66 -4.59 -6.32 -1.81
C ILE A 66 -5.79 -5.68 -1.12
N PHE A 67 -6.21 -4.51 -1.60
CA PHE A 67 -7.39 -3.79 -1.11
C PHE A 67 -8.66 -4.24 -1.82
N PRO A 68 -9.81 -4.25 -1.13
CA PRO A 68 -11.11 -4.59 -1.71
C PRO A 68 -11.66 -3.44 -2.57
N LYS A 69 -10.90 -3.00 -3.59
CA LYS A 69 -11.28 -1.96 -4.53
C LYS A 69 -11.33 -2.45 -5.98
N GLY A 70 -12.18 -1.84 -6.78
CA GLY A 70 -12.32 -2.16 -8.19
C GLY A 70 -12.61 -3.66 -8.42
N ARG A 71 -11.87 -4.29 -9.32
CA ARG A 71 -12.04 -5.71 -9.66
C ARG A 71 -11.75 -6.65 -8.50
N ALA A 72 -10.86 -6.25 -7.58
CA ALA A 72 -10.50 -7.06 -6.43
C ALA A 72 -11.69 -7.34 -5.50
N LYS A 73 -12.70 -6.43 -5.42
CA LYS A 73 -13.93 -6.66 -4.64
C LYS A 73 -14.63 -8.00 -4.96
N ARG A 74 -14.44 -8.54 -6.16
CA ARG A 74 -15.04 -9.80 -6.62
C ARG A 74 -14.20 -11.04 -6.30
N HIS A 75 -13.08 -10.86 -5.63
CA HIS A 75 -12.11 -11.90 -5.32
C HIS A 75 -11.67 -11.84 -3.85
N PRO A 76 -12.59 -12.20 -2.91
CA PRO A 76 -12.30 -12.18 -1.48
C PRO A 76 -11.19 -13.16 -1.08
N ASP A 77 -10.96 -14.20 -1.87
CA ASP A 77 -9.86 -15.16 -1.74
C ASP A 77 -8.45 -14.54 -1.84
N LEU A 78 -8.37 -13.29 -2.30
CA LEU A 78 -7.10 -12.55 -2.37
C LEU A 78 -6.80 -11.73 -1.12
N PHE A 79 -7.75 -11.57 -0.20
CA PHE A 79 -7.58 -10.72 0.96
C PHE A 79 -7.05 -11.51 2.14
N LEU A 80 -6.04 -10.95 2.79
CA LEU A 80 -5.53 -11.51 4.04
C LEU A 80 -6.60 -11.42 5.14
N SER A 81 -6.74 -12.47 5.95
CA SER A 81 -7.41 -12.35 7.24
C SER A 81 -6.58 -11.47 8.20
N ASP A 82 -7.14 -11.12 9.36
CA ASP A 82 -6.42 -10.31 10.34
C ASP A 82 -5.22 -11.06 10.92
N VAL A 83 -5.36 -12.38 11.14
CA VAL A 83 -4.25 -13.27 11.53
C VAL A 83 -3.15 -13.27 10.46
N GLN A 84 -3.50 -13.49 9.20
CA GLN A 84 -2.55 -13.48 8.10
C GLN A 84 -1.88 -12.11 7.89
N TYR A 85 -2.61 -11.03 8.16
CA TYR A 85 -2.04 -9.69 8.13
C TYR A 85 -1.02 -9.49 9.26
N ALA A 86 -1.33 -9.96 10.46
CA ALA A 86 -0.37 -9.95 11.59
C ALA A 86 0.87 -10.81 11.29
N GLU A 87 0.70 -11.99 10.68
CA GLU A 87 1.80 -12.85 10.23
C GLU A 87 2.69 -12.16 9.20
N MET A 88 2.10 -11.47 8.21
CA MET A 88 2.85 -10.68 7.24
C MET A 88 3.69 -9.58 7.91
N MET A 89 3.13 -8.87 8.90
CA MET A 89 3.84 -7.83 9.63
C MET A 89 4.95 -8.41 10.52
N ALA A 90 4.73 -9.56 11.15
CA ALA A 90 5.75 -10.27 11.92
C ALA A 90 6.93 -10.71 11.02
N PHE A 91 6.63 -11.30 9.87
CA PHE A 91 7.63 -11.67 8.88
C PHE A 91 8.44 -10.45 8.38
N LEU A 92 7.76 -9.34 8.12
CA LEU A 92 8.41 -8.12 7.66
C LEU A 92 9.37 -7.55 8.73
N ARG A 93 8.93 -7.51 9.99
CA ARG A 93 9.76 -7.10 11.12
C ARG A 93 11.01 -7.99 11.26
N GLU A 94 10.84 -9.30 11.19
CA GLU A 94 11.95 -10.26 11.22
C GLU A 94 12.92 -10.04 10.05
N THR A 95 12.41 -9.90 8.83
CA THR A 95 13.23 -9.65 7.64
C THR A 95 14.07 -8.38 7.78
N ARG A 96 13.49 -7.32 8.33
CA ARG A 96 14.22 -6.08 8.63
C ARG A 96 15.31 -6.27 9.69
N ALA A 97 15.00 -7.02 10.76
CA ALA A 97 15.97 -7.32 11.81
C ALA A 97 17.17 -8.13 11.30
N GLN A 98 16.98 -8.98 10.29
CA GLN A 98 18.05 -9.74 9.66
C GLN A 98 19.00 -8.87 8.80
N GLY A 99 18.54 -7.72 8.31
CA GLY A 99 19.35 -6.75 7.59
C GLY A 99 19.87 -7.17 6.21
N MET A 100 19.44 -8.31 5.67
CA MET A 100 19.90 -8.82 4.37
C MET A 100 19.30 -8.09 3.18
N ILE A 101 18.12 -7.52 3.35
CA ILE A 101 17.38 -6.75 2.35
C ILE A 101 16.60 -5.65 3.07
N SER A 102 16.58 -4.44 2.49
CA SER A 102 15.74 -3.36 3.00
C SER A 102 14.29 -3.65 2.66
N ALA A 103 13.54 -4.17 3.62
CA ALA A 103 12.14 -4.53 3.43
C ALA A 103 11.21 -3.49 4.10
N ALA A 104 10.08 -3.17 3.46
CA ALA A 104 9.09 -2.25 3.98
C ALA A 104 7.67 -2.66 3.57
N CYS A 105 6.67 -2.32 4.39
CA CYS A 105 5.29 -2.32 3.91
C CYS A 105 5.04 -1.07 3.06
N GLY A 106 4.14 -1.19 2.09
CA GLY A 106 3.75 -0.09 1.23
C GLY A 106 2.93 0.99 1.94
N CYS A 107 2.32 1.86 1.15
CA CYS A 107 1.45 2.93 1.63
C CYS A 107 0.08 2.35 2.03
N ASP A 108 0.06 1.39 2.97
CA ASP A 108 -1.17 0.71 3.34
C ASP A 108 -1.99 1.54 4.33
N GLY A 109 -1.49 1.75 5.53
CA GLY A 109 -2.16 2.50 6.57
C GLY A 109 -1.29 2.66 7.83
N TYR A 110 -1.85 3.30 8.82
CA TYR A 110 -1.20 3.48 10.11
C TYR A 110 -1.21 2.19 10.94
N LEU A 111 -0.08 1.86 11.54
CA LEU A 111 0.21 0.58 12.20
C LEU A 111 0.56 0.72 13.69
N GLY A 112 0.35 1.89 14.28
CA GLY A 112 0.60 2.13 15.70
C GLY A 112 2.05 1.85 16.09
N ALA A 113 2.24 1.03 17.13
CA ALA A 113 3.57 0.70 17.66
C ALA A 113 4.48 -0.08 16.70
N LEU A 114 3.96 -0.58 15.58
CA LEU A 114 4.78 -1.24 14.55
C LEU A 114 5.43 -0.25 13.57
N GLU A 115 5.00 1.02 13.56
CA GLU A 115 5.70 2.04 12.79
C GLU A 115 7.19 2.05 13.15
N GLY A 116 8.07 2.29 12.23
CA GLY A 116 9.52 2.19 12.45
C GLY A 116 10.08 0.76 12.52
N GLN A 117 9.28 -0.25 12.86
CA GLN A 117 9.70 -1.65 12.84
C GLN A 117 9.51 -2.29 11.46
N VAL A 118 8.53 -1.80 10.68
CA VAL A 118 8.12 -2.35 9.38
C VAL A 118 8.31 -1.38 8.21
N ARG A 119 8.71 -0.14 8.49
CA ARG A 119 9.07 0.89 7.49
C ARG A 119 9.96 1.95 8.13
N ASP A 120 10.69 2.71 7.32
CA ASP A 120 11.63 3.73 7.82
C ASP A 120 10.93 5.05 8.17
N THR A 121 9.85 5.37 7.49
CA THR A 121 9.06 6.58 7.74
C THR A 121 7.68 6.19 8.22
N PRO A 122 7.21 6.71 9.37
CA PRO A 122 5.85 6.47 9.85
C PRO A 122 4.80 6.80 8.79
N PHE A 123 3.68 6.11 8.86
CA PHE A 123 2.60 6.30 7.89
C PHE A 123 2.08 7.73 7.92
N PHE A 124 2.04 8.28 6.74
CA PHE A 124 1.37 9.53 6.46
C PHE A 124 0.82 9.49 5.03
N CYS A 125 -0.49 9.62 4.89
CA CYS A 125 -1.06 9.67 3.55
C CYS A 125 -0.73 11.01 2.88
N ARG A 126 0.15 10.97 1.92
CA ARG A 126 0.75 12.15 1.26
C ARG A 126 -0.11 12.76 0.15
N ALA A 127 -1.27 12.13 -0.13
CA ALA A 127 -2.17 12.60 -1.18
C ALA A 127 -2.64 14.05 -0.93
N GLY A 128 -2.41 14.93 -1.89
CA GLY A 128 -2.76 16.35 -1.83
C GLY A 128 -1.87 17.22 -0.95
N ILE A 129 -0.85 16.62 -0.29
CA ILE A 129 0.09 17.34 0.57
C ILE A 129 1.43 17.53 -0.14
N ASN A 130 2.03 16.44 -0.64
CA ASN A 130 3.24 16.47 -1.44
C ASN A 130 3.16 15.51 -2.64
N ILE A 131 2.00 14.94 -2.91
CA ILE A 131 1.71 14.11 -4.09
C ILE A 131 0.48 14.68 -4.79
N GLY A 132 0.63 15.01 -6.06
CA GLY A 132 -0.43 15.28 -7.00
C GLY A 132 -0.29 14.33 -8.19
N SER A 133 -1.37 14.07 -8.91
CA SER A 133 -1.36 13.21 -10.07
C SER A 133 -2.28 13.72 -11.17
N VAL A 134 -1.88 13.47 -12.40
CA VAL A 134 -2.72 13.63 -13.58
C VAL A 134 -3.04 12.23 -14.09
N LEU A 135 -4.33 11.93 -14.25
CA LEU A 135 -4.80 10.66 -14.78
C LEU A 135 -4.75 10.65 -16.30
N CYS A 136 -4.97 9.49 -16.92
CA CYS A 136 -4.85 9.32 -18.38
C CYS A 136 -5.88 10.12 -19.20
N ASP A 137 -6.96 10.56 -18.57
CA ASP A 137 -8.01 11.41 -19.16
C ASP A 137 -7.79 12.91 -18.88
N GLY A 138 -6.63 13.28 -18.32
CA GLY A 138 -6.29 14.64 -17.91
C GLY A 138 -6.84 15.04 -16.54
N SER A 139 -7.61 14.20 -15.85
CA SER A 139 -8.14 14.50 -14.52
C SER A 139 -7.03 14.73 -13.51
N ILE A 140 -7.15 15.80 -12.72
CA ILE A 140 -6.22 16.15 -11.65
C ILE A 140 -6.72 15.58 -10.34
N SER A 141 -5.91 14.72 -9.73
CA SER A 141 -6.19 14.10 -8.43
C SER A 141 -4.96 14.16 -7.52
N ALA A 142 -5.12 13.87 -6.26
CA ALA A 142 -4.05 13.87 -5.27
C ALA A 142 -3.19 12.60 -5.29
N CYS A 143 -3.67 11.51 -5.91
CA CYS A 143 -2.95 10.24 -6.01
C CYS A 143 -3.58 9.38 -7.12
N PRO A 144 -2.81 8.56 -7.86
CA PRO A 144 -3.35 7.68 -8.89
C PRO A 144 -4.39 6.66 -8.37
N SER A 145 -4.40 6.40 -7.08
CA SER A 145 -5.37 5.52 -6.42
C SER A 145 -6.68 6.21 -6.03
N LEU A 146 -6.77 7.52 -6.17
CA LEU A 146 -7.94 8.33 -5.82
C LEU A 146 -8.68 8.76 -7.08
N ARG A 147 -10.00 8.58 -7.08
CA ARG A 147 -10.90 8.86 -8.20
C ARG A 147 -12.20 9.47 -7.69
N ALA A 148 -13.17 9.61 -8.61
CA ALA A 148 -14.50 10.14 -8.30
C ALA A 148 -14.42 11.49 -7.56
N ASP A 149 -14.96 11.60 -6.36
CA ASP A 149 -15.01 12.85 -5.58
C ASP A 149 -13.66 13.46 -5.21
N TYR A 150 -12.56 12.75 -5.46
CA TYR A 150 -11.22 13.29 -5.26
C TYR A 150 -10.61 13.90 -6.54
N ILE A 151 -11.34 13.90 -7.66
CA ILE A 151 -10.96 14.67 -8.85
C ILE A 151 -11.27 16.14 -8.59
N GLN A 152 -10.28 17.00 -8.77
CA GLN A 152 -10.36 18.41 -8.42
C GLN A 152 -10.27 19.33 -9.64
N GLY A 153 -9.99 18.79 -10.80
CA GLY A 153 -9.88 19.53 -12.05
C GLY A 153 -9.43 18.66 -13.21
N ASN A 154 -9.14 19.29 -14.34
CA ASN A 154 -8.61 18.62 -15.52
C ASN A 154 -7.59 19.52 -16.23
N ILE A 155 -6.41 18.98 -16.58
CA ILE A 155 -5.32 19.75 -17.21
C ILE A 155 -5.67 20.35 -18.58
N HIS A 156 -6.76 19.89 -19.21
CA HIS A 156 -7.23 20.46 -20.49
C HIS A 156 -8.06 21.74 -20.30
N THR A 157 -8.52 22.01 -19.06
CA THR A 157 -9.41 23.14 -18.75
C THR A 157 -8.93 23.98 -17.59
N ASP A 158 -8.07 23.43 -16.71
CA ASP A 158 -7.61 24.07 -15.50
C ASP A 158 -6.07 24.18 -15.48
N ASP A 159 -5.56 25.21 -14.83
CA ASP A 159 -4.15 25.28 -14.47
C ASP A 159 -3.86 24.32 -13.30
N PHE A 160 -2.83 23.47 -13.44
CA PHE A 160 -2.49 22.47 -12.43
C PHE A 160 -2.13 23.11 -11.09
N TRP A 161 -1.40 24.24 -11.12
CA TRP A 161 -0.96 24.89 -9.91
C TRP A 161 -2.11 25.59 -9.19
N ASP A 162 -3.06 26.18 -9.91
CA ASP A 162 -4.29 26.71 -9.30
C ASP A 162 -5.08 25.61 -8.60
N VAL A 163 -5.24 24.47 -9.27
CA VAL A 163 -5.93 23.30 -8.65
C VAL A 163 -5.15 22.81 -7.41
N TRP A 164 -3.83 22.69 -7.51
CA TRP A 164 -2.98 22.26 -6.41
C TRP A 164 -3.10 23.20 -5.19
N GLU A 165 -3.00 24.48 -5.39
CA GLU A 165 -3.01 25.46 -4.30
C GLU A 165 -4.41 25.61 -3.69
N ASN A 166 -5.45 25.69 -4.51
CA ASN A 166 -6.77 26.18 -4.09
C ASN A 166 -7.84 25.09 -3.95
N ARG A 167 -7.70 23.90 -4.57
CA ARG A 167 -8.78 22.91 -4.61
C ARG A 167 -8.49 21.63 -3.84
N PHE A 168 -7.28 21.42 -3.34
CA PHE A 168 -6.89 20.19 -2.63
C PHE A 168 -7.21 20.17 -1.14
N GLN A 169 -8.04 21.08 -0.66
CA GLN A 169 -8.36 21.22 0.77
C GLN A 169 -9.03 19.97 1.34
N VAL A 170 -9.86 19.28 0.57
CA VAL A 170 -10.50 18.01 0.97
C VAL A 170 -9.49 16.91 1.34
N MET A 171 -8.26 16.96 0.77
CA MET A 171 -7.18 16.03 1.10
C MET A 171 -6.31 16.54 2.25
N ARG A 172 -6.16 17.85 2.40
CA ARG A 172 -5.30 18.52 3.38
C ARG A 172 -5.97 18.63 4.74
N ASP A 173 -7.18 19.17 4.79
CA ASP A 173 -8.03 19.13 5.98
C ASP A 173 -8.85 17.84 5.97
N ARG A 174 -8.54 16.95 6.91
CA ARG A 174 -9.20 15.65 7.06
C ARG A 174 -10.16 15.59 8.24
N SER A 175 -10.54 16.72 8.81
CA SER A 175 -11.50 16.79 9.92
C SER A 175 -12.82 16.07 9.58
N TRP A 176 -13.25 16.12 8.32
CA TRP A 176 -14.41 15.38 7.82
C TRP A 176 -14.30 13.86 7.95
N ALA A 177 -13.09 13.31 8.02
CA ALA A 177 -12.84 11.89 8.16
C ALA A 177 -12.91 11.39 9.62
N ARG A 178 -13.06 12.31 10.59
CA ARG A 178 -13.16 12.00 12.02
C ARG A 178 -14.57 11.55 12.40
N THR A 179 -15.03 10.50 11.78
CA THR A 179 -16.38 9.94 11.93
C THR A 179 -16.35 8.46 12.26
N GLY A 180 -17.46 7.89 12.68
CA GLY A 180 -17.56 6.48 13.06
C GLY A 180 -16.51 6.11 14.10
N LYS A 181 -15.77 5.02 13.89
CA LYS A 181 -14.68 4.58 14.78
C LYS A 181 -13.54 5.60 14.92
N CYS A 182 -13.36 6.50 13.98
CA CYS A 182 -12.33 7.53 14.04
C CYS A 182 -12.73 8.73 14.94
N ALA A 183 -14.00 8.88 15.29
CA ALA A 183 -14.50 10.04 16.05
C ALA A 183 -13.84 10.15 17.44
N THR A 184 -13.67 9.03 18.13
CA THR A 184 -13.11 8.94 19.47
C THR A 184 -11.73 8.26 19.51
N CYS A 185 -11.13 7.99 18.34
CA CYS A 185 -9.87 7.27 18.26
C CYS A 185 -8.70 8.10 18.82
N GLU A 186 -7.98 7.57 19.80
CA GLU A 186 -6.82 8.23 20.42
C GLU A 186 -5.65 8.39 19.44
N GLU A 187 -5.54 7.47 18.46
CA GLU A 187 -4.51 7.48 17.42
C GLU A 187 -4.79 8.49 16.28
N TRP A 188 -5.92 9.22 16.36
CA TRP A 188 -6.30 10.19 15.33
C TRP A 188 -5.19 11.20 15.02
N LYS A 189 -4.50 11.67 16.05
CA LYS A 189 -3.44 12.70 15.95
C LYS A 189 -2.24 12.25 15.09
N TYR A 190 -2.06 10.95 14.90
CA TYR A 190 -1.00 10.36 14.06
C TYR A 190 -1.56 9.84 12.73
N CYS A 191 -2.72 9.19 12.79
CA CYS A 191 -3.31 8.44 11.67
C CYS A 191 -4.09 9.35 10.70
N HIS A 192 -4.73 10.41 11.17
CA HIS A 192 -5.60 11.31 10.39
C HIS A 192 -6.64 10.56 9.52
N GLY A 193 -7.20 9.47 10.05
CA GLY A 193 -8.23 8.69 9.37
C GLY A 193 -7.72 7.76 8.27
N ASN A 194 -6.44 7.38 8.34
CA ASN A 194 -5.82 6.40 7.46
C ASN A 194 -5.60 6.91 6.01
N GLY A 195 -5.26 6.02 5.07
CA GLY A 195 -5.11 6.37 3.67
C GLY A 195 -6.44 6.73 3.03
N LEU A 196 -6.49 7.79 2.22
CA LEU A 196 -7.70 8.19 1.51
C LEU A 196 -8.23 7.09 0.58
N HIS A 197 -7.33 6.28 0.01
CA HIS A 197 -7.70 5.14 -0.84
C HIS A 197 -8.45 4.01 -0.09
N LEU A 198 -8.42 4.01 1.24
CA LEU A 198 -9.16 3.06 2.08
C LEU A 198 -10.58 3.52 2.38
N ARG A 199 -10.94 4.72 1.98
CA ARG A 199 -12.30 5.22 2.15
C ARG A 199 -13.14 4.97 0.92
N ASP A 200 -14.40 4.70 1.15
CA ASP A 200 -15.38 4.69 0.05
C ASP A 200 -15.49 6.09 -0.53
N GLU A 201 -15.49 6.18 -1.85
CA GLU A 201 -15.45 7.47 -2.54
C GLU A 201 -16.76 8.25 -2.42
N SER A 202 -17.89 7.57 -2.23
CA SER A 202 -19.22 8.17 -2.12
C SER A 202 -19.64 8.40 -0.68
N THR A 203 -19.47 7.40 0.19
CA THR A 203 -19.91 7.49 1.60
C THR A 203 -18.84 8.09 2.52
N LYS A 204 -17.58 8.14 2.07
CA LYS A 204 -16.39 8.52 2.86
C LYS A 204 -16.10 7.59 4.04
N GLU A 205 -16.84 6.51 4.18
CA GLU A 205 -16.61 5.52 5.24
C GLU A 205 -15.29 4.79 5.05
N LEU A 206 -14.63 4.49 6.16
CA LEU A 206 -13.40 3.73 6.17
C LEU A 206 -13.71 2.25 5.93
N ALA A 207 -13.15 1.66 4.87
CA ALA A 207 -13.38 0.25 4.53
C ALA A 207 -12.87 -0.68 5.65
N PHE A 208 -11.70 -0.38 6.22
CA PHE A 208 -11.14 -1.07 7.38
C PHE A 208 -10.00 -0.25 8.00
N CYS A 209 -9.71 -0.53 9.27
CA CYS A 209 -8.61 0.08 10.00
C CYS A 209 -7.45 -0.93 10.10
N HIS A 210 -6.28 -0.58 9.64
CA HIS A 210 -5.09 -1.44 9.71
C HIS A 210 -4.66 -1.74 11.15
N LEU A 211 -4.71 -0.73 12.03
CA LEU A 211 -4.38 -0.90 13.43
C LEU A 211 -5.31 -1.91 14.12
N GLU A 212 -6.63 -1.74 13.95
CA GLU A 212 -7.64 -2.64 14.49
C GLU A 212 -7.45 -4.08 13.97
N ARG A 213 -7.13 -4.25 12.69
CA ARG A 213 -6.85 -5.56 12.10
C ARG A 213 -5.62 -6.23 12.71
N LEU A 214 -4.57 -5.45 12.97
CA LEU A 214 -3.38 -5.96 13.65
C LEU A 214 -3.67 -6.40 15.07
N GLU A 215 -4.39 -5.58 15.83
CA GLU A 215 -4.78 -5.90 17.20
C GLU A 215 -5.62 -7.18 17.26
N SER A 216 -6.61 -7.29 16.37
CA SER A 216 -7.45 -8.49 16.25
C SER A 216 -6.63 -9.72 15.86
N GLY A 217 -5.72 -9.60 14.91
CA GLY A 217 -4.86 -10.70 14.48
C GLY A 217 -3.88 -11.16 15.56
N MET A 218 -3.29 -10.23 16.31
CA MET A 218 -2.37 -10.56 17.40
C MET A 218 -3.05 -11.22 18.61
N VAL A 219 -4.30 -10.86 18.91
CA VAL A 219 -5.07 -11.51 19.99
C VAL A 219 -5.40 -12.96 19.62
N SER A 220 -5.69 -13.23 18.37
CA SER A 220 -6.03 -14.57 17.88
C SER A 220 -4.83 -15.53 17.81
N CYS A 221 -3.60 -15.02 17.93
CA CYS A 221 -2.38 -15.81 17.93
C CYS A 221 -1.84 -16.15 19.34
N ARG A 222 -2.54 -15.73 20.39
CA ARG A 222 -2.25 -16.09 21.81
C ARG A 222 -3.15 -17.21 22.27
#